data_d449087644bcafa2826c041ea460b8b2
#
_entry.id   d449087644bcafa2826c041ea460b8b2
#
_cell.length_a   1.000
_cell.length_b   1.000
_cell.length_c   1.000
_cell.angle_alpha   90.00
_cell.angle_beta   90.00
_cell.angle_gamma   90.00
#
_symmetry.space_group_name_H-M   'P 1'
#
loop_
_entity.id
_entity.type
_entity.pdbx_description
1 polymer ?
#
loop_
_entity_poly.entity_id
_entity_poly.type
_entity_poly.pdbx_seq_one_letter_code
_entity_poly.pdbx_strand_id
1 'polypeptide(L)'
;MQTFLPYPDFKKSASCLDYKRLGKQRVEGLQILNAIQGETTLKGKTYKGWINHPATIMWKQFPQALMLYTNTMINEWEERGYNNSMKRYKIPFQIKMPLWLGNTELHASHRSNLLRKDKSFYSQYNWNESADLPYVWPV
;
A
#
# COMPACT_ATOMS: atom_id res chain seq x y z
N MET A 1 5.93 7.11 4.36
CA MET A 1 5.15 6.59 3.23
C MET A 1 5.40 5.10 3.07
N GLN A 2 4.35 4.32 2.94
CA GLN A 2 4.43 2.87 2.77
C GLN A 2 3.15 2.36 2.15
N THR A 3 3.28 1.30 1.35
CA THR A 3 2.14 0.48 0.91
C THR A 3 2.18 -0.83 1.69
N PHE A 4 1.32 -0.98 2.67
CA PHE A 4 1.35 -2.15 3.54
C PHE A 4 0.85 -3.40 2.82
N LEU A 5 1.70 -4.40 2.76
CA LEU A 5 1.43 -5.71 2.18
C LEU A 5 1.87 -6.81 3.18
N PRO A 6 1.11 -7.01 4.27
CA PRO A 6 1.41 -8.12 5.17
C PRO A 6 1.21 -9.48 4.52
N TYR A 7 0.55 -9.52 3.37
CA TYR A 7 0.35 -10.72 2.56
C TYR A 7 0.56 -10.37 1.08
N PRO A 8 0.90 -11.37 0.22
CA PRO A 8 0.95 -11.13 -1.23
C PRO A 8 -0.42 -10.79 -1.83
N ASP A 9 -1.49 -11.28 -1.25
CA ASP A 9 -2.86 -11.01 -1.68
C ASP A 9 -3.30 -9.62 -1.23
N PHE A 10 -3.69 -8.76 -2.17
CA PHE A 10 -4.08 -7.38 -1.88
C PHE A 10 -5.33 -7.32 -1.02
N LYS A 11 -6.33 -8.14 -1.33
CA LYS A 11 -7.58 -8.16 -0.58
C LYS A 11 -7.35 -8.60 0.86
N LYS A 12 -6.55 -9.63 1.06
CA LYS A 12 -6.21 -10.13 2.40
C LYS A 12 -5.43 -9.07 3.17
N SER A 13 -4.51 -8.39 2.53
CA SER A 13 -3.77 -7.28 3.15
C SER A 13 -4.70 -6.15 3.56
N ALA A 14 -5.61 -5.74 2.68
CA ALA A 14 -6.58 -4.68 2.99
C ALA A 14 -7.47 -5.07 4.17
N SER A 15 -7.97 -6.32 4.18
CA SER A 15 -8.90 -6.78 5.21
C SER A 15 -8.30 -6.83 6.61
N CYS A 16 -6.98 -6.95 6.73
CA CYS A 16 -6.33 -7.04 8.02
C CYS A 16 -5.89 -5.69 8.59
N LEU A 17 -5.93 -4.61 7.82
CA LEU A 17 -5.50 -3.29 8.29
C LEU A 17 -6.51 -2.67 9.24
N ASP A 18 -6.02 -1.98 10.28
CA ASP A 18 -6.86 -1.15 11.12
C ASP A 18 -7.42 0.03 10.29
N TYR A 19 -8.54 0.62 10.73
CA TYR A 19 -9.25 1.60 9.91
C TYR A 19 -8.40 2.84 9.58
N LYS A 20 -7.55 3.27 10.47
CA LYS A 20 -6.70 4.45 10.26
C LYS A 20 -5.70 4.21 9.13
N ARG A 21 -5.03 3.07 9.17
CA ARG A 21 -4.04 2.72 8.14
C ARG A 21 -4.73 2.38 6.82
N LEU A 22 -5.86 1.70 6.87
CA LEU A 22 -6.64 1.42 5.66
C LEU A 22 -7.05 2.71 4.95
N GLY A 23 -7.61 3.65 5.68
CA GLY A 23 -8.01 4.95 5.11
C GLY A 23 -6.83 5.69 4.50
N LYS A 24 -5.70 5.67 5.18
CA LYS A 24 -4.49 6.33 4.72
C LYS A 24 -3.89 5.66 3.48
N GLN A 25 -3.99 4.33 3.36
CA GLN A 25 -3.45 3.60 2.21
C GLN A 25 -4.14 3.99 0.90
N ARG A 26 -5.43 4.34 0.93
CA ARG A 26 -6.11 4.86 -0.25
C ARG A 26 -5.42 6.11 -0.78
N VAL A 27 -5.09 7.02 0.12
CA VAL A 27 -4.47 8.30 -0.20
C VAL A 27 -3.01 8.11 -0.60
N GLU A 28 -2.28 7.27 0.12
CA GLU A 28 -0.86 7.01 -0.20
C GLU A 28 -0.72 6.36 -1.57
N GLY A 29 -1.60 5.43 -1.92
CA GLY A 29 -1.60 4.84 -3.26
C GLY A 29 -1.78 5.89 -4.35
N LEU A 30 -2.72 6.81 -4.17
CA LEU A 30 -2.92 7.92 -5.09
C LEU A 30 -1.68 8.82 -5.20
N GLN A 31 -1.08 9.17 -4.06
CA GLN A 31 0.09 10.03 -4.02
C GLN A 31 1.29 9.39 -4.72
N ILE A 32 1.52 8.11 -4.52
CA ILE A 32 2.60 7.37 -5.18
C ILE A 32 2.35 7.32 -6.69
N LEU A 33 1.12 7.04 -7.11
CA LEU A 33 0.76 7.03 -8.53
C LEU A 33 1.02 8.40 -9.18
N ASN A 34 0.63 9.47 -8.52
CA ASN A 34 0.88 10.82 -9.02
C ASN A 34 2.39 11.11 -9.11
N ALA A 35 3.18 10.64 -8.16
CA ALA A 35 4.63 10.77 -8.19
C ALA A 35 5.24 10.02 -9.37
N ILE A 36 4.78 8.79 -9.63
CA ILE A 36 5.24 7.98 -10.77
C ILE A 36 4.91 8.68 -12.09
N GLN A 37 3.73 9.26 -12.20
CA GLN A 37 3.26 9.92 -13.41
C GLN A 37 3.79 11.35 -13.57
N GLY A 38 4.48 11.87 -12.56
CA GLY A 38 5.02 13.23 -12.60
C GLY A 38 3.96 14.32 -12.52
N GLU A 39 2.78 14.01 -11.97
CA GLU A 39 1.69 14.98 -11.87
C GLU A 39 1.99 16.09 -10.87
N THR A 40 1.31 17.23 -11.05
CA THR A 40 1.38 18.35 -10.12
C THR A 40 0.21 18.31 -9.15
N THR A 41 0.42 18.86 -7.95
CA THR A 41 -0.66 19.06 -6.98
C THR A 41 -1.63 20.14 -7.49
N LEU A 42 -2.79 20.25 -6.84
CA LEU A 42 -3.76 21.32 -7.12
C LEU A 42 -3.17 22.72 -6.94
N LYS A 43 -2.08 22.85 -6.19
CA LYS A 43 -1.37 24.10 -5.99
C LYS A 43 -0.23 24.33 -6.99
N GLY A 44 -0.14 23.53 -8.03
CA GLY A 44 0.93 23.61 -9.02
C GLY A 44 2.27 23.06 -8.61
N LYS A 45 2.34 22.41 -7.44
CA LYS A 45 3.58 21.79 -6.97
C LYS A 45 3.71 20.37 -7.53
N THR A 46 4.92 19.99 -7.95
CA THR A 46 5.21 18.61 -8.36
C THR A 46 5.45 17.72 -7.14
N TYR A 47 5.26 16.42 -7.30
CA TYR A 47 5.53 15.44 -6.24
C TYR A 47 7.02 15.09 -6.16
N LYS A 48 7.91 16.07 -6.29
CA LYS A 48 9.36 15.84 -6.37
C LYS A 48 9.94 15.11 -5.16
N GLY A 49 9.45 15.42 -3.95
CA GLY A 49 9.93 14.79 -2.74
C GLY A 49 9.57 13.30 -2.62
N TRP A 50 8.65 12.82 -3.46
CA TRP A 50 8.17 11.45 -3.44
C TRP A 50 8.79 10.58 -4.54
N ILE A 51 9.33 11.19 -5.59
CA ILE A 51 9.84 10.49 -6.77
C ILE A 51 10.95 9.50 -6.39
N ASN A 52 11.84 9.86 -5.49
CA ASN A 52 12.98 9.04 -5.08
C ASN A 52 12.73 8.22 -3.81
N HIS A 53 11.51 8.27 -3.27
CA HIS A 53 11.18 7.47 -2.09
C HIS A 53 11.12 5.98 -2.48
N PRO A 54 11.66 5.06 -1.65
CA PRO A 54 11.62 3.63 -1.97
C PRO A 54 10.23 3.10 -2.29
N ALA A 55 9.19 3.60 -1.63
CA ALA A 55 7.81 3.20 -1.92
C ALA A 55 7.38 3.58 -3.34
N THR A 56 7.90 4.67 -3.89
CA THR A 56 7.63 5.07 -5.27
C THR A 56 8.44 4.23 -6.23
N ILE A 57 9.72 4.03 -5.94
CA ILE A 57 10.62 3.29 -6.82
C ILE A 57 10.17 1.84 -7.01
N MET A 58 9.73 1.17 -5.93
CA MET A 58 9.29 -0.23 -6.02
C MET A 58 8.09 -0.44 -6.93
N TRP A 59 7.22 0.57 -7.07
CA TRP A 59 6.03 0.49 -7.92
C TRP A 59 6.21 1.11 -9.30
N LYS A 60 7.33 1.79 -9.54
CA LYS A 60 7.52 2.62 -10.75
C LYS A 60 7.24 1.89 -12.06
N GLN A 61 7.64 0.62 -12.16
CA GLN A 61 7.41 -0.19 -13.35
C GLN A 61 6.09 -0.96 -13.31
N PHE A 62 5.30 -0.79 -12.25
CA PHE A 62 4.06 -1.54 -12.03
C PHE A 62 2.91 -0.61 -11.62
N PRO A 63 2.68 0.49 -12.36
CA PRO A 63 1.65 1.45 -11.95
C PRO A 63 0.25 0.86 -11.94
N GLN A 64 -0.06 -0.06 -12.88
CA GLN A 64 -1.38 -0.67 -12.92
C GLN A 64 -1.63 -1.61 -11.74
N ALA A 65 -0.58 -2.29 -11.28
CA ALA A 65 -0.68 -3.10 -10.06
C ALA A 65 -0.93 -2.23 -8.83
N LEU A 66 -0.31 -1.05 -8.76
CA LEU A 66 -0.56 -0.09 -7.69
C LEU A 66 -1.98 0.48 -7.77
N MET A 67 -2.49 0.71 -8.98
CA MET A 67 -3.90 1.08 -9.16
C MET A 67 -4.83 0.02 -8.61
N LEU A 68 -4.54 -1.25 -8.88
CA LEU A 68 -5.31 -2.37 -8.34
C LEU A 68 -5.24 -2.41 -6.80
N TYR A 69 -4.05 -2.22 -6.25
CA TYR A 69 -3.85 -2.14 -4.80
C TYR A 69 -4.71 -1.02 -4.20
N THR A 70 -4.66 0.16 -4.81
CA THR A 70 -5.41 1.34 -4.34
C THR A 70 -6.92 1.08 -4.42
N ASN A 71 -7.40 0.52 -5.54
CA ASN A 71 -8.81 0.15 -5.68
C ASN A 71 -9.23 -0.86 -4.60
N THR A 72 -8.36 -1.80 -4.27
CA THR A 72 -8.63 -2.82 -3.24
C THR A 72 -8.79 -2.17 -1.86
N MET A 73 -7.95 -1.18 -1.55
CA MET A 73 -8.08 -0.43 -0.30
C MET A 73 -9.40 0.37 -0.25
N ILE A 74 -9.79 0.98 -1.37
CA ILE A 74 -11.05 1.69 -1.49
C ILE A 74 -12.23 0.73 -1.26
N ASN A 75 -12.19 -0.45 -1.88
CA ASN A 75 -13.26 -1.44 -1.76
C ASN A 75 -13.43 -1.89 -0.30
N GLU A 76 -12.35 -2.19 0.39
CA GLU A 76 -12.39 -2.59 1.79
C GLU A 76 -12.92 -1.46 2.68
N TRP A 77 -12.50 -0.22 2.40
CA TRP A 77 -12.98 0.96 3.12
C TRP A 77 -14.49 1.10 3.04
N GLU A 78 -15.04 0.98 1.83
CA GLU A 78 -16.48 1.07 1.61
C GLU A 78 -17.23 -0.13 2.18
N GLU A 79 -16.69 -1.35 2.08
CA GLU A 79 -17.28 -2.54 2.68
C GLU A 79 -17.43 -2.42 4.20
N ARG A 80 -16.53 -1.68 4.85
CA ARG A 80 -16.63 -1.42 6.29
C ARG A 80 -17.65 -0.32 6.64
N GLY A 81 -18.29 0.30 5.63
CA GLY A 81 -19.32 1.32 5.82
C GLY A 81 -18.80 2.75 5.88
N TYR A 82 -17.53 2.99 5.54
CA TYR A 82 -16.96 4.34 5.52
C TYR A 82 -17.21 5.03 4.20
N ASN A 83 -17.35 6.36 4.24
CA ASN A 83 -17.53 7.17 3.05
C ASN A 83 -16.25 7.30 2.28
N ASN A 84 -16.33 7.26 0.95
CA ASN A 84 -15.20 7.40 0.05
C ASN A 84 -15.57 8.35 -1.10
N SER A 85 -14.72 9.35 -1.35
CA SER A 85 -14.88 10.28 -2.46
C SER A 85 -13.84 10.06 -3.57
N MET A 86 -12.90 9.13 -3.38
CA MET A 86 -11.87 8.84 -4.37
C MET A 86 -12.45 8.00 -5.50
N LYS A 87 -12.04 8.30 -6.73
CA LYS A 87 -12.42 7.50 -7.89
C LYS A 87 -11.54 6.27 -7.99
N ARG A 88 -12.14 5.14 -8.37
CA ARG A 88 -11.39 3.93 -8.69
C ARG A 88 -10.70 4.08 -10.04
N TYR A 89 -9.54 3.46 -10.16
CA TYR A 89 -8.81 3.41 -11.42
C TYR A 89 -9.41 2.34 -12.32
N LYS A 90 -9.38 2.58 -13.63
CA LYS A 90 -9.72 1.55 -14.61
C LYS A 90 -8.53 0.60 -14.75
N ILE A 91 -8.79 -0.69 -14.54
CA ILE A 91 -7.75 -1.71 -14.61
C ILE A 91 -7.93 -2.50 -15.90
N PRO A 92 -6.89 -2.60 -16.75
CA PRO A 92 -6.95 -3.47 -17.94
C PRO A 92 -7.16 -4.92 -17.53
N PHE A 93 -7.63 -5.74 -18.49
CA PHE A 93 -7.87 -7.16 -18.26
C PHE A 93 -6.58 -7.89 -17.83
N GLN A 94 -5.45 -7.56 -18.45
CA GLN A 94 -4.16 -8.14 -18.08
C GLN A 94 -3.22 -7.02 -17.63
N ILE A 95 -2.60 -7.22 -16.46
CA ILE A 95 -1.63 -6.27 -15.90
C ILE A 95 -0.39 -7.03 -15.46
N LYS A 96 0.74 -6.32 -15.47
CA LYS A 96 2.00 -6.85 -14.98
C LYS A 96 2.05 -6.68 -13.46
N MET A 97 2.20 -7.80 -12.74
CA MET A 97 2.36 -7.77 -11.28
C MET A 97 3.83 -7.65 -10.93
N PRO A 98 4.14 -7.00 -9.78
CA PRO A 98 5.53 -6.85 -9.36
C PRO A 98 6.22 -8.20 -9.12
N LEU A 99 7.48 -8.29 -9.54
CA LEU A 99 8.27 -9.51 -9.32
C LEU A 99 8.58 -9.74 -7.84
N TRP A 100 8.62 -8.69 -7.04
CA TRP A 100 8.87 -8.78 -5.60
C TRP A 100 7.64 -9.20 -4.80
N LEU A 101 6.46 -9.21 -5.41
CA LEU A 101 5.25 -9.67 -4.74
C LEU A 101 5.38 -11.17 -4.46
N GLY A 102 5.19 -11.55 -3.20
CA GLY A 102 5.43 -12.92 -2.74
C GLY A 102 6.79 -13.13 -2.07
N ASN A 103 7.63 -12.09 -2.03
CA ASN A 103 8.90 -12.15 -1.27
C ASN A 103 8.58 -12.27 0.22
N THR A 104 8.90 -13.41 0.83
CA THR A 104 8.54 -13.71 2.21
C THR A 104 9.12 -12.71 3.21
N GLU A 105 10.35 -12.25 2.98
CA GLU A 105 11.01 -11.30 3.87
C GLU A 105 10.33 -9.92 3.82
N LEU A 106 9.90 -9.50 2.63
CA LEU A 106 9.18 -8.24 2.46
C LEU A 106 7.87 -8.25 3.25
N HIS A 107 7.06 -9.28 3.05
CA HIS A 107 5.77 -9.38 3.72
C HIS A 107 5.92 -9.53 5.23
N ALA A 108 6.92 -10.30 5.69
CA ALA A 108 7.25 -10.41 7.10
C ALA A 108 7.64 -9.07 7.71
N SER A 109 8.41 -8.26 6.99
CA SER A 109 8.80 -6.93 7.47
C SER A 109 7.61 -5.99 7.63
N HIS A 110 6.61 -6.11 6.76
CA HIS A 110 5.37 -5.34 6.87
C HIS A 110 4.54 -5.77 8.08
N ARG A 111 4.41 -7.08 8.31
CA ARG A 111 3.73 -7.59 9.52
C ARG A 111 4.43 -7.10 10.78
N SER A 112 5.75 -7.18 10.82
CA SER A 112 6.55 -6.69 11.94
C SER A 112 6.30 -5.21 12.24
N ASN A 113 6.30 -4.39 11.18
CA ASN A 113 6.10 -2.96 11.34
C ASN A 113 4.69 -2.60 11.76
N LEU A 114 3.69 -3.34 11.30
CA LEU A 114 2.31 -3.17 11.76
C LEU A 114 2.16 -3.54 13.25
N LEU A 115 2.78 -4.64 13.67
CA LEU A 115 2.82 -5.04 15.09
C LEU A 115 3.44 -3.93 15.95
N ARG A 116 4.54 -3.33 15.49
CA ARG A 116 5.19 -2.24 16.22
C ARG A 116 4.30 -1.02 16.33
N LYS A 117 3.53 -0.71 15.28
CA LYS A 117 2.67 0.47 15.24
C LYS A 117 1.42 0.32 16.12
N ASP A 118 0.85 -0.87 16.16
CA ASP A 118 -0.37 -1.13 16.95
C ASP A 118 -0.41 -2.61 17.35
N LYS A 119 0.37 -2.96 18.34
CA LYS A 119 0.47 -4.33 18.85
C LYS A 119 -0.89 -4.84 19.34
N SER A 120 -1.65 -3.99 19.99
CA SER A 120 -2.95 -4.34 20.54
C SER A 120 -3.90 -4.84 19.44
N PHE A 121 -3.93 -4.16 18.31
CA PHE A 121 -4.79 -4.54 17.18
C PHE A 121 -4.24 -5.76 16.42
N TYR A 122 -2.95 -5.73 16.06
CA TYR A 122 -2.38 -6.73 15.16
C TYR A 122 -2.04 -8.06 15.85
N SER A 123 -2.03 -8.11 17.17
CA SER A 123 -1.82 -9.38 17.89
C SER A 123 -2.93 -10.41 17.62
N GLN A 124 -4.10 -9.97 17.15
CA GLN A 124 -5.20 -10.87 16.83
C GLN A 124 -4.88 -11.84 15.68
N TYR A 125 -3.91 -11.51 14.84
CA TYR A 125 -3.57 -12.32 13.67
C TYR A 125 -2.55 -13.41 13.96
N ASN A 126 -2.01 -13.48 15.17
CA ASN A 126 -1.04 -14.49 15.61
C ASN A 126 0.21 -14.55 14.72
N TRP A 127 0.67 -13.39 14.25
CA TRP A 127 1.90 -13.32 13.47
C TRP A 127 3.11 -13.66 14.34
N ASN A 128 4.06 -14.43 13.76
CA ASN A 128 5.25 -14.91 14.49
C ASN A 128 6.41 -13.91 14.47
N GLU A 129 6.34 -12.86 13.64
CA GLU A 129 7.42 -11.89 13.51
C GLU A 129 7.62 -11.10 14.80
N SER A 130 8.88 -10.80 15.13
CA SER A 130 9.18 -9.80 16.16
C SER A 130 8.77 -8.41 15.64
N ALA A 131 8.54 -7.46 16.55
CA ALA A 131 8.06 -6.13 16.16
C ALA A 131 9.20 -5.15 15.84
N ASP A 132 10.39 -5.64 15.52
CA ASP A 132 11.59 -4.83 15.34
C ASP A 132 12.32 -5.03 13.99
N LEU A 133 11.70 -5.74 13.05
CA LEU A 133 12.31 -5.94 11.74
C LEU A 133 12.30 -4.62 10.95
N PRO A 134 13.40 -4.27 10.29
CA PRO A 134 13.40 -3.12 9.38
C PRO A 134 12.58 -3.44 8.13
N TYR A 135 12.08 -2.41 7.46
CA TYR A 135 11.39 -2.60 6.18
C TYR A 135 12.34 -3.18 5.14
N VAL A 136 11.87 -4.15 4.40
CA VAL A 136 12.54 -4.64 3.19
C VAL A 136 11.99 -3.85 2.01
N TRP A 137 12.88 -3.15 1.31
CA TRP A 137 12.52 -2.35 0.14
C TRP A 137 13.06 -3.04 -1.13
N PRO A 138 12.19 -3.49 -2.05
CA PRO A 138 12.63 -4.15 -3.28
C PRO A 138 13.04 -3.13 -4.35
N VAL A 139 14.10 -2.40 -4.08
CA VAL A 139 14.60 -1.32 -4.93
C VAL A 139 16.03 -1.56 -5.38
#